data_1e5ff23b02d3f3b89bdd0fefa9c33208
#
_entry.id   1e5ff23b02d3f3b89bdd0fefa9c33208
#
_cell.length_a   1.000
_cell.length_b   1.000
_cell.length_c   1.000
_cell.angle_alpha   90.00
_cell.angle_beta   90.00
_cell.angle_gamma   90.00
#
_symmetry.space_group_name_H-M   'P 1'
#
loop_
_entity.id
_entity.type
_entity.pdbx_description
1 polymer ?
#
loop_
_entity_poly.entity_id
_entity_poly.type
_entity_poly.pdbx_seq_one_letter_code
_entity_poly.pdbx_strand_id
1 'polypeptide(L)'
;MKKTIALAAIACAAMQMQAQDIANGMRFGAEFGIGTQVGLNVRGEYAFNKYLSWDVLTAKYAHELDDPNANKIGIKTGLRGYSPVLFSNVRALMAIDLGYTGSTWEESDWNSAFGMDLTVGLNVYKGLYFGYGFSFDRYKHGKDKDHTFRIGYLF
;
A
#
# COMPACT_ATOMS: atom_id res chain seq x y z
N MET A 1 10.28 -8.80 -19.79
CA MET A 1 9.67 -10.04 -19.32
C MET A 1 10.50 -10.80 -18.26
N LYS A 2 11.81 -11.06 -18.41
CA LYS A 2 12.59 -11.79 -17.38
C LYS A 2 12.68 -11.12 -16.01
N LYS A 3 12.72 -9.77 -15.96
CA LYS A 3 12.79 -9.00 -14.70
C LYS A 3 11.48 -9.00 -13.90
N THR A 4 10.34 -9.08 -14.59
CA THR A 4 9.01 -9.13 -13.96
C THR A 4 8.76 -10.49 -13.31
N ILE A 5 9.27 -11.57 -13.92
CA ILE A 5 9.18 -12.94 -13.38
C ILE A 5 10.04 -13.07 -12.12
N ALA A 6 11.22 -12.45 -12.10
CA ALA A 6 12.08 -12.46 -10.91
C ALA A 6 11.45 -11.73 -9.72
N LEU A 7 10.77 -10.59 -9.95
CA LEU A 7 10.05 -9.87 -8.89
C LEU A 7 8.87 -10.69 -8.36
N ALA A 8 8.12 -11.35 -9.24
CA ALA A 8 7.02 -12.24 -8.84
C ALA A 8 7.54 -13.46 -8.06
N ALA A 9 8.68 -14.03 -8.45
CA ALA A 9 9.30 -15.15 -7.75
C ALA A 9 9.82 -14.76 -6.35
N ILE A 10 10.38 -13.56 -6.20
CA ILE A 10 10.80 -13.02 -4.90
C ILE A 10 9.57 -12.78 -4.01
N ALA A 11 8.49 -12.22 -4.56
CA ALA A 11 7.23 -12.05 -3.84
C ALA A 11 6.63 -13.41 -3.41
N CYS A 12 6.66 -14.42 -4.27
CA CYS A 12 6.18 -15.77 -3.95
C CYS A 12 7.07 -16.51 -2.94
N ALA A 13 8.40 -16.33 -3.00
CA ALA A 13 9.32 -16.91 -2.02
C ALA A 13 9.16 -16.26 -0.62
N ALA A 14 8.88 -14.97 -0.58
CA ALA A 14 8.54 -14.26 0.66
C ALA A 14 7.21 -14.74 1.26
N MET A 15 6.26 -15.23 0.45
CA MET A 15 4.97 -15.77 0.91
C MET A 15 5.10 -17.11 1.69
N GLN A 16 6.24 -17.78 1.65
CA GLN A 16 6.47 -19.00 2.43
C GLN A 16 6.97 -18.74 3.86
N MET A 17 7.31 -17.50 4.20
CA MET A 17 7.58 -17.14 5.58
C MET A 17 6.27 -17.17 6.37
N GLN A 18 6.20 -17.99 7.38
CA GLN A 18 5.02 -18.29 8.20
C GLN A 18 4.27 -17.01 8.57
N ALA A 19 3.01 -16.94 8.15
CA ALA A 19 2.09 -15.90 8.60
C ALA A 19 1.95 -16.03 10.13
N GLN A 20 2.67 -15.21 10.85
CA GLN A 20 2.55 -15.13 12.31
C GLN A 20 1.18 -14.56 12.66
N ASP A 21 0.57 -15.06 13.73
CA ASP A 21 -0.47 -14.32 14.43
C ASP A 21 -0.01 -12.88 14.61
N ILE A 22 -0.95 -11.91 14.63
CA ILE A 22 -0.64 -10.49 14.82
C ILE A 22 0.08 -10.34 16.17
N ALA A 23 1.34 -10.74 16.18
CA ALA A 23 2.25 -10.63 17.31
C ALA A 23 2.89 -9.24 17.25
N ASN A 24 3.26 -8.71 18.39
CA ASN A 24 4.04 -7.47 18.47
C ASN A 24 5.34 -7.62 17.66
N GLY A 25 5.70 -6.63 16.89
CA GLY A 25 6.95 -6.60 16.15
C GLY A 25 6.85 -6.15 14.69
N MET A 26 7.96 -6.29 14.00
CA MET A 26 8.08 -5.91 12.59
C MET A 26 7.45 -6.94 11.68
N ARG A 27 6.68 -6.46 10.72
CA ARG A 27 6.10 -7.23 9.62
C ARG A 27 6.40 -6.54 8.32
N PHE A 28 6.43 -7.30 7.26
CA PHE A 28 6.59 -6.76 5.92
C PHE A 28 5.37 -7.14 5.08
N GLY A 29 5.05 -6.34 4.09
CA GLY A 29 3.90 -6.61 3.24
C GLY A 29 4.09 -6.08 1.84
N ALA A 30 3.33 -6.68 0.94
CA ALA A 30 3.18 -6.22 -0.43
C ALA A 30 1.71 -6.08 -0.76
N GLU A 31 1.38 -5.09 -1.57
CA GLU A 31 0.02 -4.76 -1.97
C GLU A 31 -0.01 -4.39 -3.45
N PHE A 32 -0.96 -4.94 -4.15
CA PHE A 32 -1.29 -4.57 -5.52
C PHE A 32 -2.60 -3.78 -5.52
N GLY A 33 -2.64 -2.68 -6.27
CA GLY A 33 -3.81 -1.84 -6.43
C GLY A 33 -4.20 -1.62 -7.88
N ILE A 34 -5.50 -1.57 -8.16
CA ILE A 34 -6.07 -1.25 -9.46
C ILE A 34 -7.28 -0.33 -9.31
N GLY A 35 -7.37 0.70 -10.13
CA GLY A 35 -8.45 1.70 -10.14
C GLY A 35 -8.13 2.80 -11.13
N THR A 36 -8.04 4.05 -10.70
CA THR A 36 -7.54 5.15 -11.56
C THR A 36 -6.06 4.97 -11.92
N GLN A 37 -5.34 4.20 -11.11
CA GLN A 37 -3.96 3.80 -11.35
C GLN A 37 -3.78 2.30 -11.07
N VAL A 38 -2.77 1.70 -11.67
CA VAL A 38 -2.27 0.37 -11.33
C VAL A 38 -0.96 0.52 -10.58
N GLY A 39 -0.82 -0.12 -9.43
CA GLY A 39 0.37 0.06 -8.62
C GLY A 39 0.72 -1.08 -7.71
N LEU A 40 1.96 -1.03 -7.23
CA LEU A 40 2.52 -1.92 -6.23
C LEU A 40 2.99 -1.09 -5.04
N ASN A 41 2.61 -1.51 -3.84
CA ASN A 41 3.13 -0.97 -2.60
C ASN A 41 3.90 -2.05 -1.85
N VAL A 42 5.02 -1.66 -1.26
CA VAL A 42 5.77 -2.49 -0.31
C VAL A 42 5.83 -1.72 0.99
N ARG A 43 5.58 -2.40 2.10
CA ARG A 43 5.57 -1.74 3.41
C ARG A 43 6.34 -2.51 4.48
N GLY A 44 6.90 -1.76 5.42
CA GLY A 44 7.34 -2.25 6.71
C GLY A 44 6.39 -1.74 7.79
N GLU A 45 5.82 -2.62 8.56
CA GLU A 45 4.84 -2.32 9.59
C GLU A 45 5.36 -2.79 10.96
N TYR A 46 5.24 -1.95 11.99
CA TYR A 46 5.53 -2.31 13.38
C TYR A 46 4.23 -2.43 14.16
N ALA A 47 3.88 -3.64 14.58
CA ALA A 47 2.69 -3.89 15.38
C ALA A 47 2.97 -3.59 16.86
N PHE A 48 2.29 -2.59 17.42
CA PHE A 48 2.29 -2.32 18.87
C PHE A 48 1.48 -3.36 19.64
N ASN A 49 0.38 -3.79 19.04
CA ASN A 49 -0.52 -4.80 19.55
C ASN A 49 -1.41 -5.34 18.42
N LYS A 50 -2.33 -6.24 18.75
CA LYS A 50 -3.24 -6.85 17.77
C LYS A 50 -4.26 -5.90 17.11
N TYR A 51 -4.34 -4.63 17.55
CA TYR A 51 -5.31 -3.65 17.05
C TYR A 51 -4.65 -2.44 16.39
N LEU A 52 -3.39 -2.15 16.72
CA LEU A 52 -2.71 -0.94 16.25
C LEU A 52 -1.30 -1.26 15.81
N SER A 53 -0.95 -0.74 14.67
CA SER A 53 0.40 -0.78 14.12
C SER A 53 0.79 0.55 13.48
N TRP A 54 2.07 0.72 13.30
CA TRP A 54 2.70 1.82 12.61
C TRP A 54 3.24 1.31 11.27
N ASP A 55 2.75 1.86 10.17
CA ASP A 55 3.37 1.71 8.86
C ASP A 55 4.65 2.56 8.85
N VAL A 56 5.76 1.95 9.25
CA VAL A 56 7.07 2.62 9.40
C VAL A 56 7.49 3.23 8.08
N LEU A 57 7.31 2.48 7.00
CA LEU A 57 7.62 2.87 5.64
C LEU A 57 6.68 2.16 4.67
N THR A 58 6.03 2.94 3.82
CA THR A 58 5.32 2.44 2.64
C THR A 58 5.97 3.05 1.40
N ALA A 59 6.52 2.21 0.54
CA ALA A 59 7.03 2.59 -0.76
C ALA A 59 6.01 2.20 -1.82
N LYS A 60 5.58 3.17 -2.64
CA LYS A 60 4.57 3.01 -3.69
C LYS A 60 5.20 3.26 -5.06
N TYR A 61 4.87 2.39 -6.01
CA TYR A 61 5.02 2.66 -7.43
C TYR A 61 3.66 2.49 -8.10
N ALA A 62 3.23 3.47 -8.86
CA ALA A 62 1.97 3.41 -9.58
C ALA A 62 2.10 4.02 -10.97
N HIS A 63 1.26 3.54 -11.89
CA HIS A 63 1.11 4.01 -13.26
C HIS A 63 -0.34 4.43 -13.46
N GLU A 64 -0.57 5.64 -13.94
CA GLU A 64 -1.93 6.12 -14.22
C GLU A 64 -2.50 5.43 -15.47
N LEU A 65 -3.77 5.04 -15.41
CA LEU A 65 -4.40 4.38 -16.54
C LEU A 65 -4.89 5.36 -17.60
N ASP A 66 -5.19 6.59 -17.20
CA ASP A 66 -5.69 7.64 -18.09
C ASP A 66 -4.56 8.42 -18.76
N ASP A 67 -3.33 8.35 -18.21
CA ASP A 67 -2.13 8.96 -18.78
C ASP A 67 -0.98 7.95 -18.86
N PRO A 68 -0.69 7.37 -20.04
CA PRO A 68 0.34 6.34 -20.18
C PRO A 68 1.77 6.82 -19.88
N ASN A 69 2.00 8.11 -19.74
CA ASN A 69 3.32 8.67 -19.40
C ASN A 69 3.44 9.02 -17.92
N ALA A 70 2.33 9.01 -17.18
CA ALA A 70 2.35 9.36 -15.76
C ALA A 70 2.70 8.17 -14.88
N ASN A 71 3.86 8.26 -14.25
CA ASN A 71 4.30 7.32 -13.24
C ASN A 71 4.44 8.05 -11.90
N LYS A 72 4.03 7.39 -10.83
CA LYS A 72 4.12 7.91 -9.46
C LYS A 72 5.01 7.02 -8.61
N ILE A 73 5.90 7.64 -7.85
CA ILE A 73 6.69 6.98 -6.82
C ILE A 73 6.43 7.71 -5.51
N GLY A 74 6.03 6.98 -4.48
CA GLY A 74 5.71 7.56 -3.17
C GLY A 74 6.45 6.89 -2.04
N ILE A 75 6.74 7.69 -1.02
CA ILE A 75 7.27 7.21 0.27
C ILE A 75 6.42 7.84 1.36
N LYS A 76 5.75 7.01 2.14
CA LYS A 76 4.80 7.43 3.17
C LYS A 76 5.03 6.65 4.47
N THR A 77 4.55 7.18 5.57
CA THR A 77 4.50 6.55 6.88
C THR A 77 3.13 6.81 7.49
N GLY A 78 2.64 5.94 8.36
CA GLY A 78 1.30 6.12 8.86
C GLY A 78 0.90 5.19 9.99
N LEU A 79 -0.39 5.14 10.26
CA LEU A 79 -0.98 4.29 11.29
C LEU A 79 -2.01 3.37 10.67
N ARG A 80 -2.06 2.16 11.19
CA ARG A 80 -3.01 1.14 10.79
C ARG A 80 -3.73 0.56 12.00
N GLY A 81 -5.06 0.58 11.92
CA GLY A 81 -5.94 0.03 12.93
C GLY A 81 -6.64 -1.24 12.44
N TYR A 82 -6.85 -2.19 13.35
CA TYR A 82 -7.59 -3.43 13.11
C TYR A 82 -8.72 -3.55 14.11
N SER A 83 -9.89 -3.93 13.65
CA SER A 83 -10.99 -4.27 14.56
C SER A 83 -10.71 -5.54 15.36
N PRO A 84 -11.48 -5.82 16.44
CA PRO A 84 -11.64 -7.18 16.91
C PRO A 84 -12.07 -8.13 15.78
N VAL A 85 -11.91 -9.43 15.98
CA VAL A 85 -12.41 -10.44 15.04
C VAL A 85 -13.91 -10.28 14.90
N LEU A 86 -14.39 -10.07 13.67
CA LEU A 86 -15.81 -9.89 13.37
C LEU A 86 -16.50 -11.24 13.24
N PHE A 87 -15.92 -12.12 12.41
CA PHE A 87 -16.39 -13.49 12.22
C PHE A 87 -15.22 -14.34 11.67
N SER A 88 -15.16 -15.61 12.09
CA SER A 88 -14.05 -16.50 11.76
C SER A 88 -12.69 -15.83 12.07
N ASN A 89 -11.89 -15.49 11.09
CA ASN A 89 -10.62 -14.77 11.22
C ASN A 89 -10.64 -13.39 10.55
N VAL A 90 -11.82 -12.89 10.19
CA VAL A 90 -11.97 -11.63 9.47
C VAL A 90 -11.95 -10.45 10.44
N ARG A 91 -11.17 -9.42 10.11
CA ARG A 91 -11.09 -8.14 10.83
C ARG A 91 -11.24 -6.99 9.85
N ALA A 92 -11.94 -5.94 10.24
CA ALA A 92 -11.86 -4.69 9.50
C ALA A 92 -10.48 -4.05 9.71
N LEU A 93 -9.99 -3.36 8.69
CA LEU A 93 -8.78 -2.57 8.77
C LEU A 93 -9.04 -1.16 8.25
N MET A 94 -8.33 -0.21 8.84
CA MET A 94 -8.24 1.17 8.37
C MET A 94 -6.81 1.63 8.52
N ALA A 95 -6.27 2.29 7.48
CA ALA A 95 -4.93 2.87 7.54
C ALA A 95 -4.95 4.28 6.99
N ILE A 96 -4.08 5.11 7.54
CA ILE A 96 -3.79 6.46 7.08
C ILE A 96 -2.28 6.63 6.99
N ASP A 97 -1.79 6.93 5.79
CA ASP A 97 -0.38 7.15 5.50
C ASP A 97 -0.17 8.56 4.97
N LEU A 98 0.87 9.24 5.44
CA LEU A 98 1.27 10.58 5.06
C LEU A 98 2.69 10.55 4.53
N GLY A 99 2.98 11.36 3.50
CA GLY A 99 4.33 11.44 2.96
C GLY A 99 4.42 12.12 1.62
N TYR A 100 5.44 11.81 0.89
CA TYR A 100 5.74 12.43 -0.40
C TYR A 100 5.49 11.46 -1.54
N THR A 101 4.92 12.03 -2.62
CA THR A 101 4.74 11.36 -3.91
C THR A 101 5.42 12.22 -4.98
N GLY A 102 6.25 11.62 -5.78
CA GLY A 102 6.79 12.23 -7.00
C GLY A 102 6.06 11.66 -8.21
N SER A 103 5.79 12.51 -9.20
CA SER A 103 5.13 12.11 -10.44
C SER A 103 5.88 12.67 -11.65
N THR A 104 5.95 11.88 -12.71
CA THR A 104 6.40 12.33 -14.04
C THR A 104 5.14 12.56 -14.88
N TRP A 105 4.83 13.82 -15.16
CA TRP A 105 3.82 14.20 -16.15
C TRP A 105 4.54 14.88 -17.29
N GLU A 106 4.16 14.56 -18.52
CA GLU A 106 4.65 15.16 -19.77
C GLU A 106 6.15 15.53 -19.78
N GLU A 107 6.93 14.76 -20.52
CA GLU A 107 8.29 15.09 -21.01
C GLU A 107 9.21 15.79 -19.98
N SER A 108 9.57 15.13 -18.89
CA SER A 108 10.78 15.40 -18.10
C SER A 108 10.69 16.12 -16.76
N ASP A 109 9.61 16.78 -16.38
CA ASP A 109 9.62 17.50 -15.11
C ASP A 109 9.09 16.62 -13.95
N TRP A 110 9.99 16.29 -13.04
CA TRP A 110 9.64 15.62 -11.77
C TRP A 110 8.89 16.58 -10.86
N ASN A 111 7.61 16.31 -10.63
CA ASN A 111 6.78 17.05 -9.69
C ASN A 111 6.64 16.28 -8.39
N SER A 112 6.85 16.93 -7.26
CA SER A 112 6.67 16.34 -5.95
C SER A 112 5.46 16.93 -5.23
N ALA A 113 4.75 16.08 -4.50
CA ALA A 113 3.60 16.44 -3.69
C ALA A 113 3.76 15.91 -2.27
N PHE A 114 3.16 16.59 -1.31
CA PHE A 114 2.83 15.99 -0.03
C PHE A 114 1.42 15.41 -0.15
N GLY A 115 1.26 14.17 0.30
CA GLY A 115 0.01 13.47 0.12
C GLY A 115 -0.38 12.59 1.30
N MET A 116 -1.62 12.13 1.23
CA MET A 116 -2.25 11.24 2.20
C MET A 116 -2.87 10.06 1.46
N ASP A 117 -2.63 8.86 1.97
CA ASP A 117 -3.36 7.65 1.57
C ASP A 117 -4.26 7.20 2.71
N LEU A 118 -5.51 6.96 2.40
CA LEU A 118 -6.48 6.34 3.28
C LEU A 118 -6.82 4.96 2.71
N THR A 119 -6.74 3.92 3.53
CA THR A 119 -7.14 2.56 3.15
C THR A 119 -8.19 2.05 4.13
N VAL A 120 -9.28 1.51 3.60
CA VAL A 120 -10.28 0.77 4.39
C VAL A 120 -10.46 -0.60 3.77
N GLY A 121 -10.65 -1.63 4.60
CA GLY A 121 -10.74 -2.99 4.07
C GLY A 121 -10.98 -4.06 5.11
N LEU A 122 -10.75 -5.29 4.69
CA LEU A 122 -10.91 -6.50 5.50
C LEU A 122 -9.63 -7.34 5.41
N ASN A 123 -9.06 -7.65 6.56
CA ASN A 123 -8.07 -8.71 6.69
C ASN A 123 -8.84 -10.01 6.86
N VAL A 124 -8.67 -10.94 5.92
CA VAL A 124 -9.53 -12.13 5.83
C VAL A 124 -8.85 -13.41 6.29
N TYR A 125 -7.54 -13.51 6.16
CA TYR A 125 -6.81 -14.72 6.55
C TYR A 125 -5.30 -14.46 6.65
N LYS A 126 -4.68 -14.75 7.80
CA LYS A 126 -3.22 -14.80 8.00
C LYS A 126 -2.42 -13.72 7.22
N GLY A 127 -2.83 -12.47 7.32
CA GLY A 127 -2.16 -11.36 6.63
C GLY A 127 -2.72 -11.00 5.24
N LEU A 128 -3.54 -11.85 4.62
CA LEU A 128 -4.24 -11.51 3.37
C LEU A 128 -5.34 -10.49 3.66
N TYR A 129 -5.36 -9.40 2.90
CA TYR A 129 -6.40 -8.40 3.01
C TYR A 129 -6.85 -7.88 1.64
N PHE A 130 -8.07 -7.40 1.63
CA PHE A 130 -8.70 -6.68 0.52
C PHE A 130 -9.14 -5.32 1.02
N GLY A 131 -8.97 -4.30 0.22
CA GLY A 131 -9.32 -2.97 0.65
C GLY A 131 -9.63 -2.03 -0.51
N TYR A 132 -10.05 -0.84 -0.14
CA TYR A 132 -10.24 0.29 -1.01
C TYR A 132 -9.39 1.44 -0.50
N GLY A 133 -8.60 2.01 -1.37
CA GLY A 133 -7.66 3.08 -1.07
C GLY A 133 -8.01 4.37 -1.79
N PHE A 134 -7.89 5.47 -1.06
CA PHE A 134 -7.93 6.82 -1.59
C PHE A 134 -6.57 7.45 -1.40
N SER A 135 -6.04 8.07 -2.46
CA SER A 135 -4.82 8.88 -2.41
C SER A 135 -5.20 10.33 -2.70
N PHE A 136 -4.66 11.24 -1.90
CA PHE A 136 -4.80 12.69 -2.05
C PHE A 136 -3.41 13.28 -2.08
N ASP A 137 -2.96 13.68 -3.26
CA ASP A 137 -1.65 14.28 -3.46
C ASP A 137 -1.81 15.75 -3.86
N ARG A 138 -1.11 16.65 -3.15
CA ARG A 138 -1.16 18.09 -3.40
C ARG A 138 0.13 18.55 -4.05
N TYR A 139 0.09 18.71 -5.36
CA TYR A 139 1.17 19.28 -6.16
C TYR A 139 1.14 20.81 -6.15
N LYS A 140 2.23 21.44 -6.57
CA LYS A 140 2.33 22.89 -6.68
C LYS A 140 1.27 23.48 -7.63
N HIS A 141 0.91 22.77 -8.67
CA HIS A 141 0.00 23.21 -9.72
C HIS A 141 -1.38 22.55 -9.69
N GLY A 142 -1.67 21.71 -8.69
CA GLY A 142 -2.97 21.05 -8.64
C GLY A 142 -3.11 20.07 -7.49
N LYS A 143 -4.27 19.44 -7.45
CA LYS A 143 -4.60 18.36 -6.51
C LYS A 143 -4.92 17.13 -7.33
N ASP A 144 -4.37 16.02 -6.93
CA ASP A 144 -4.66 14.74 -7.50
C ASP A 144 -5.41 13.85 -6.53
N LYS A 145 -6.34 13.04 -7.03
CA LYS A 145 -7.19 12.15 -6.25
C LYS A 145 -7.31 10.83 -6.96
N ASP A 146 -6.74 9.83 -6.36
CA ASP A 146 -6.81 8.47 -6.87
C ASP A 146 -7.63 7.56 -5.97
N HIS A 147 -8.21 6.56 -6.57
CA HIS A 147 -8.87 5.48 -5.85
C HIS A 147 -8.52 4.14 -6.48
N THR A 148 -8.29 3.16 -5.60
CA THR A 148 -7.83 1.83 -6.01
C THR A 148 -8.47 0.75 -5.17
N PHE A 149 -8.89 -0.34 -5.80
CA PHE A 149 -9.09 -1.60 -5.12
C PHE A 149 -7.72 -2.23 -4.84
N ARG A 150 -7.53 -2.72 -3.64
CA ARG A 150 -6.25 -3.21 -3.16
C ARG A 150 -6.38 -4.65 -2.67
N ILE A 151 -5.40 -5.46 -3.04
CA ILE A 151 -5.16 -6.78 -2.47
C ILE A 151 -3.73 -6.81 -1.94
N GLY A 152 -3.56 -7.22 -0.71
CA GLY A 152 -2.25 -7.25 -0.08
C GLY A 152 -2.06 -8.40 0.86
N TYR A 153 -0.80 -8.66 1.17
CA TYR A 153 -0.39 -9.68 2.11
C TYR A 153 0.68 -9.14 3.06
N LEU A 154 0.52 -9.41 4.35
CA LEU A 154 1.50 -9.15 5.41
C LEU A 154 2.13 -10.46 5.86
N PHE A 155 3.46 -10.50 5.88
CA PHE A 155 4.27 -11.66 6.28
C PHE A 155 4.68 -11.59 7.74
#